data_032a220746366ac7dfac55892778d80f
#
_entry.id   032a220746366ac7dfac55892778d80f
#
_cell.length_a   1.000
_cell.length_b   1.000
_cell.length_c   1.000
_cell.angle_alpha   90.00
_cell.angle_beta   90.00
_cell.angle_gamma   90.00
#
_symmetry.space_group_name_H-M   'P 1'
#
loop_
_entity.id
_entity.type
_entity.pdbx_description
1 polymer ?
#
loop_
_entity_poly.entity_id
_entity_poly.type
_entity_poly.pdbx_seq_one_letter_code
_entity_poly.pdbx_strand_id
1 'polypeptide(L)'
;AAGVDMAMKPDDSGVLESAKMADCEISACAVSAADAIREALDKAQRPVIMLGHGVSDKAVRDQLFTLARQWKIPVITSVLEMSALPWDDPLNFGCIGGAYGHRYANMIANAKSDLLICLGISLCTRQIGTKVHEFAKNAKIIRVDIDKYNLQRNIHESGNNEMKFCADAAEVIRALAENAESAESDGSTVYDFSEWLAVCADIKKSLRAVDDSTPERYPNRMIADLTDALADTSAVAVDVGQH
;
A
#
# COMPACT_ATOMS: atom_id res chain seq x y z
N ALA A 1 41.26 -2.87 -29.53
CA ALA A 1 39.88 -2.86 -29.12
C ALA A 1 39.26 -4.20 -29.50
N ALA A 2 39.13 -5.12 -28.52
CA ALA A 2 38.48 -6.40 -28.72
C ALA A 2 37.01 -6.21 -28.28
N GLY A 3 36.07 -6.32 -29.23
CA GLY A 3 34.66 -6.35 -28.97
C GLY A 3 34.28 -7.64 -28.23
N VAL A 4 33.67 -7.49 -27.08
CA VAL A 4 33.06 -8.61 -26.36
C VAL A 4 31.69 -8.86 -27.00
N ASP A 5 31.63 -9.94 -27.80
CA ASP A 5 30.37 -10.43 -28.37
C ASP A 5 29.60 -11.16 -27.25
N MET A 6 28.61 -10.49 -26.62
CA MET A 6 27.72 -11.05 -25.63
C MET A 6 26.39 -11.50 -26.26
N ALA A 7 26.44 -12.37 -27.24
CA ALA A 7 25.29 -13.06 -27.74
C ALA A 7 25.08 -14.37 -26.93
N MET A 8 24.47 -14.27 -25.74
CA MET A 8 23.83 -15.41 -25.10
C MET A 8 22.56 -15.74 -25.87
N LYS A 9 22.54 -16.91 -26.54
CA LYS A 9 21.30 -17.49 -27.04
C LYS A 9 20.55 -18.08 -25.84
N PRO A 10 19.32 -17.67 -25.55
CA PRO A 10 18.53 -18.33 -24.49
C PRO A 10 18.10 -19.71 -24.98
N ASP A 11 18.30 -20.72 -24.16
CA ASP A 11 17.65 -22.02 -24.29
C ASP A 11 16.19 -21.86 -23.81
N ASP A 12 15.29 -21.64 -24.77
CA ASP A 12 13.90 -21.28 -24.50
C ASP A 12 13.06 -22.41 -23.86
N SER A 13 13.52 -23.67 -23.85
CA SER A 13 12.71 -24.79 -23.33
C SER A 13 12.69 -24.90 -21.83
N GLY A 14 13.80 -24.61 -21.15
CA GLY A 14 13.88 -24.61 -19.69
C GLY A 14 13.25 -23.37 -19.03
N VAL A 15 13.20 -22.25 -19.74
CA VAL A 15 12.60 -21.00 -19.26
C VAL A 15 11.07 -21.09 -19.19
N LEU A 16 10.43 -21.74 -20.18
CA LEU A 16 8.99 -21.92 -20.22
C LEU A 16 8.44 -22.90 -19.16
N GLU A 17 9.20 -23.96 -18.83
CA GLU A 17 8.79 -24.88 -17.75
C GLU A 17 9.00 -24.27 -16.36
N SER A 18 10.10 -23.55 -16.14
CA SER A 18 10.31 -22.86 -14.87
C SER A 18 9.30 -21.70 -14.64
N ALA A 19 8.86 -21.02 -15.70
CA ALA A 19 7.83 -20.00 -15.64
C ALA A 19 6.46 -20.61 -15.24
N LYS A 20 6.05 -21.72 -15.83
CA LYS A 20 4.78 -22.39 -15.50
C LYS A 20 4.73 -22.97 -14.09
N MET A 21 5.84 -23.52 -13.58
CA MET A 21 5.94 -23.97 -12.19
C MET A 21 5.90 -22.77 -11.22
N ALA A 22 6.57 -21.66 -11.56
CA ALA A 22 6.55 -20.43 -10.76
C ALA A 22 5.13 -19.83 -10.68
N ASP A 23 4.39 -19.82 -11.78
CA ASP A 23 3.00 -19.31 -11.82
C ASP A 23 2.06 -20.14 -10.93
N CYS A 24 2.18 -21.46 -10.90
CA CYS A 24 1.37 -22.31 -10.05
C CYS A 24 1.67 -22.12 -8.55
N GLU A 25 2.93 -21.96 -8.18
CA GLU A 25 3.35 -21.68 -6.81
C GLU A 25 2.90 -20.27 -6.36
N ILE A 26 2.96 -19.28 -7.24
CA ILE A 26 2.52 -17.91 -7.00
C ILE A 26 1.02 -17.88 -6.75
N SER A 27 0.21 -18.56 -7.55
CA SER A 27 -1.25 -18.59 -7.41
C SER A 27 -1.69 -19.28 -6.11
N ALA A 28 -1.09 -20.42 -5.76
CA ALA A 28 -1.34 -21.09 -4.49
C ALA A 28 -0.94 -20.20 -3.28
N CYS A 29 0.13 -19.44 -3.41
CA CYS A 29 0.57 -18.48 -2.41
C CYS A 29 -0.40 -17.30 -2.28
N ALA A 30 -1.08 -16.88 -3.37
CA ALA A 30 -2.05 -15.81 -3.34
C ALA A 30 -3.28 -16.16 -2.50
N VAL A 31 -3.83 -17.38 -2.65
CA VAL A 31 -4.95 -17.86 -1.81
C VAL A 31 -4.54 -17.91 -0.34
N SER A 32 -3.35 -18.46 -0.06
CA SER A 32 -2.82 -18.51 1.31
C SER A 32 -2.62 -17.12 1.91
N ALA A 33 -2.20 -16.14 1.10
CA ALA A 33 -2.07 -14.75 1.53
C ALA A 33 -3.43 -14.11 1.85
N ALA A 34 -4.45 -14.36 1.02
CA ALA A 34 -5.80 -13.88 1.25
C ALA A 34 -6.40 -14.45 2.55
N ASP A 35 -6.21 -15.74 2.80
CA ASP A 35 -6.66 -16.38 4.04
C ASP A 35 -5.94 -15.81 5.27
N ALA A 36 -4.62 -15.62 5.19
CA ALA A 36 -3.84 -15.01 6.26
C ALA A 36 -4.25 -13.54 6.56
N ILE A 37 -4.63 -12.79 5.53
CA ILE A 37 -5.17 -11.43 5.68
C ILE A 37 -6.52 -11.49 6.41
N ARG A 38 -7.42 -12.39 6.03
CA ARG A 38 -8.71 -12.56 6.72
C ARG A 38 -8.57 -12.95 8.18
N GLU A 39 -7.75 -13.95 8.47
CA GLU A 39 -7.45 -14.34 9.86
C GLU A 39 -6.83 -13.21 10.70
N ALA A 40 -6.06 -12.33 10.05
CA ALA A 40 -5.51 -11.17 10.73
C ALA A 40 -6.55 -10.08 10.95
N LEU A 41 -7.46 -9.85 9.99
CA LEU A 41 -8.57 -8.90 10.13
C LEU A 41 -9.52 -9.30 11.25
N ASP A 42 -9.78 -10.60 11.45
CA ASP A 42 -10.61 -11.11 12.57
C ASP A 42 -10.08 -10.69 13.95
N LYS A 43 -8.80 -10.39 14.06
CA LYS A 43 -8.11 -10.05 15.32
C LYS A 43 -7.72 -8.58 15.41
N ALA A 44 -7.74 -7.86 14.29
CA ALA A 44 -7.32 -6.47 14.22
C ALA A 44 -8.39 -5.52 14.73
N GLN A 45 -7.94 -4.41 15.28
CA GLN A 45 -8.77 -3.27 15.66
C GLN A 45 -8.45 -2.03 14.84
N ARG A 46 -7.24 -1.96 14.30
CA ARG A 46 -6.69 -0.78 13.59
C ARG A 46 -5.92 -1.18 12.34
N PRO A 47 -6.60 -1.90 11.40
CA PRO A 47 -5.97 -2.31 10.16
C PRO A 47 -5.71 -1.13 9.23
N VAL A 48 -4.66 -1.22 8.42
CA VAL A 48 -4.32 -0.27 7.36
C VAL A 48 -3.91 -1.04 6.11
N ILE A 49 -4.45 -0.65 4.97
CA ILE A 49 -3.97 -1.13 3.66
C ILE A 49 -2.85 -0.20 3.18
N MET A 50 -1.71 -0.78 2.85
CA MET A 50 -0.58 -0.08 2.23
C MET A 50 -0.44 -0.53 0.78
N LEU A 51 -0.75 0.38 -0.15
CA LEU A 51 -0.78 0.10 -1.58
C LEU A 51 0.48 0.62 -2.28
N GLY A 52 1.18 -0.27 -2.99
CA GLY A 52 2.32 0.08 -3.83
C GLY A 52 2.03 -0.07 -5.32
N HIS A 53 3.00 0.36 -6.14
CA HIS A 53 2.91 0.33 -7.60
C HIS A 53 2.89 -1.11 -8.18
N GLY A 54 3.16 -2.13 -7.39
CA GLY A 54 2.94 -3.53 -7.79
C GLY A 54 1.47 -3.85 -8.13
N VAL A 55 0.52 -2.98 -7.75
CA VAL A 55 -0.89 -3.06 -8.13
C VAL A 55 -1.21 -1.93 -9.10
N SER A 56 -0.67 -1.98 -10.32
CA SER A 56 -0.84 -0.93 -11.33
C SER A 56 -2.14 -1.05 -12.15
N ASP A 57 -2.77 -2.22 -12.20
CA ASP A 57 -4.03 -2.42 -12.89
C ASP A 57 -5.18 -1.67 -12.20
N LYS A 58 -5.83 -0.77 -12.96
CA LYS A 58 -6.93 0.05 -12.44
C LYS A 58 -8.11 -0.79 -11.97
N ALA A 59 -8.49 -1.83 -12.70
CA ALA A 59 -9.65 -2.66 -12.34
C ALA A 59 -9.42 -3.41 -11.03
N VAL A 60 -8.20 -3.89 -10.80
CA VAL A 60 -7.79 -4.53 -9.54
C VAL A 60 -7.77 -3.53 -8.38
N ARG A 61 -7.27 -2.33 -8.61
CA ARG A 61 -7.33 -1.25 -7.60
C ARG A 61 -8.76 -0.90 -7.22
N ASP A 62 -9.66 -0.80 -8.22
CA ASP A 62 -11.08 -0.49 -7.97
C ASP A 62 -11.75 -1.60 -7.12
N GLN A 63 -11.39 -2.87 -7.33
CA GLN A 63 -11.82 -3.98 -6.46
C GLN A 63 -11.29 -3.81 -5.02
N LEU A 64 -10.00 -3.53 -4.86
CA LEU A 64 -9.41 -3.28 -3.54
C LEU A 64 -10.10 -2.11 -2.82
N PHE A 65 -10.37 -1.01 -3.53
CA PHE A 65 -11.04 0.15 -2.93
C PHE A 65 -12.50 -0.14 -2.59
N THR A 66 -13.17 -1.02 -3.34
CA THR A 66 -14.50 -1.52 -2.99
C THR A 66 -14.46 -2.28 -1.67
N LEU A 67 -13.55 -3.23 -1.49
CA LEU A 67 -13.33 -3.92 -0.23
C LEU A 67 -12.98 -2.96 0.93
N ALA A 68 -12.05 -2.04 0.68
CA ALA A 68 -11.65 -1.07 1.70
C ALA A 68 -12.83 -0.16 2.14
N ARG A 69 -13.73 0.21 1.22
CA ARG A 69 -14.97 0.97 1.55
C ARG A 69 -15.95 0.13 2.35
N GLN A 70 -16.15 -1.11 1.95
CA GLN A 70 -17.03 -2.05 2.64
C GLN A 70 -16.56 -2.29 4.07
N TRP A 71 -15.26 -2.53 4.26
CA TRP A 71 -14.66 -2.81 5.56
C TRP A 71 -14.29 -1.55 6.36
N LYS A 72 -14.37 -0.36 5.76
CA LYS A 72 -13.98 0.93 6.37
C LYS A 72 -12.51 0.97 6.77
N ILE A 73 -11.62 0.39 5.96
CA ILE A 73 -10.17 0.36 6.22
C ILE A 73 -9.48 1.53 5.52
N PRO A 74 -8.65 2.34 6.24
CA PRO A 74 -7.88 3.42 5.64
C PRO A 74 -6.81 2.88 4.67
N VAL A 75 -6.60 3.60 3.56
CA VAL A 75 -5.60 3.28 2.54
C VAL A 75 -4.48 4.32 2.58
N ILE A 76 -3.24 3.84 2.68
CA ILE A 76 -2.01 4.63 2.56
C ILE A 76 -1.26 4.11 1.35
N THR A 77 -0.73 5.00 0.52
CA THR A 77 -0.09 4.62 -0.74
C THR A 77 1.43 4.81 -0.69
N SER A 78 2.14 4.22 -1.64
CA SER A 78 3.48 4.69 -2.02
C SER A 78 3.37 6.00 -2.79
N VAL A 79 4.47 6.74 -2.92
CA VAL A 79 4.50 7.99 -3.69
C VAL A 79 4.09 7.77 -5.17
N LEU A 80 4.38 6.61 -5.73
CA LEU A 80 4.02 6.27 -7.12
C LEU A 80 2.51 6.01 -7.31
N GLU A 81 1.77 5.78 -6.23
CA GLU A 81 0.33 5.52 -6.23
C GLU A 81 -0.48 6.62 -5.54
N MET A 82 0.09 7.81 -5.33
CA MET A 82 -0.60 8.92 -4.66
C MET A 82 -1.91 9.32 -5.34
N SER A 83 -1.98 9.17 -6.66
CA SER A 83 -3.17 9.48 -7.48
C SER A 83 -4.14 8.30 -7.64
N ALA A 84 -3.89 7.17 -6.98
CA ALA A 84 -4.75 5.98 -7.09
C ALA A 84 -6.17 6.21 -6.54
N LEU A 85 -6.27 7.06 -5.51
CA LEU A 85 -7.53 7.55 -4.95
C LEU A 85 -7.63 9.07 -5.09
N PRO A 86 -8.82 9.64 -5.34
CA PRO A 86 -9.04 11.07 -5.24
C PRO A 86 -8.55 11.62 -3.88
N TRP A 87 -8.06 12.86 -3.88
CA TRP A 87 -7.52 13.47 -2.67
C TRP A 87 -8.54 13.59 -1.53
N ASP A 88 -9.78 13.85 -1.89
CA ASP A 88 -10.93 14.01 -0.99
C ASP A 88 -11.65 12.70 -0.66
N ASP A 89 -11.23 11.57 -1.25
CA ASP A 89 -11.79 10.26 -0.89
C ASP A 89 -11.57 9.98 0.60
N PRO A 90 -12.62 9.61 1.34
CA PRO A 90 -12.54 9.36 2.78
C PRO A 90 -11.59 8.23 3.17
N LEU A 91 -11.24 7.34 2.24
CA LEU A 91 -10.24 6.28 2.46
C LEU A 91 -8.81 6.73 2.17
N ASN A 92 -8.60 7.88 1.50
CA ASN A 92 -7.27 8.34 1.13
C ASN A 92 -6.54 8.98 2.31
N PHE A 93 -5.54 8.29 2.83
CA PHE A 93 -4.66 8.80 3.89
C PHE A 93 -3.25 9.12 3.37
N GLY A 94 -3.15 9.51 2.10
CA GLY A 94 -1.92 9.99 1.49
C GLY A 94 -0.85 8.92 1.35
N CYS A 95 0.41 9.34 1.26
CA CYS A 95 1.53 8.42 1.04
C CYS A 95 2.46 8.32 2.26
N ILE A 96 3.06 7.11 2.39
CA ILE A 96 4.10 6.82 3.38
C ILE A 96 5.45 7.34 2.89
N GLY A 97 6.29 7.84 3.78
CA GLY A 97 7.67 8.22 3.47
C GLY A 97 8.27 9.17 4.49
N GLY A 98 9.57 9.02 4.79
CA GLY A 98 10.24 9.81 5.81
C GLY A 98 10.37 11.29 5.44
N ALA A 99 10.81 11.58 4.21
CA ALA A 99 11.09 12.93 3.76
C ALA A 99 9.96 13.59 2.96
N TYR A 100 9.13 12.79 2.29
CA TYR A 100 8.09 13.24 1.36
C TYR A 100 6.69 12.76 1.72
N GLY A 101 6.58 11.81 2.64
CA GLY A 101 5.29 11.25 3.04
C GLY A 101 4.48 12.21 3.93
N HIS A 102 3.19 11.98 3.98
CA HIS A 102 2.29 12.76 4.82
C HIS A 102 2.50 12.42 6.30
N ARG A 103 2.58 13.43 7.16
CA ARG A 103 2.79 13.26 8.61
C ARG A 103 1.72 12.36 9.23
N TYR A 104 0.47 12.53 8.82
CA TYR A 104 -0.63 11.70 9.28
C TYR A 104 -0.54 10.25 8.76
N ALA A 105 -0.12 10.02 7.51
CA ALA A 105 0.12 8.69 6.98
C ALA A 105 1.18 7.94 7.81
N ASN A 106 2.31 8.62 8.06
CA ASN A 106 3.38 8.08 8.91
C ASN A 106 2.91 7.80 10.34
N MET A 107 2.10 8.69 10.93
CA MET A 107 1.55 8.50 12.27
C MET A 107 0.61 7.30 12.32
N ILE A 108 -0.31 7.18 11.37
CA ILE A 108 -1.28 6.09 11.28
C ILE A 108 -0.57 4.75 11.11
N ALA A 109 0.32 4.64 10.10
CA ALA A 109 1.01 3.39 9.80
C ALA A 109 2.00 2.98 10.90
N ASN A 110 2.86 3.90 11.39
CA ASN A 110 3.94 3.56 12.31
C ASN A 110 3.51 3.40 13.76
N ALA A 111 2.63 4.29 14.24
CA ALA A 111 2.40 4.41 15.67
C ALA A 111 1.02 3.93 16.12
N LYS A 112 0.05 3.87 15.22
CA LYS A 112 -1.35 3.65 15.60
C LYS A 112 -1.95 2.36 15.09
N SER A 113 -1.49 1.83 13.94
CA SER A 113 -1.98 0.56 13.40
C SER A 113 -1.58 -0.64 14.26
N ASP A 114 -2.37 -1.70 14.23
CA ASP A 114 -2.05 -3.01 14.77
C ASP A 114 -1.93 -4.08 13.67
N LEU A 115 -2.36 -3.75 12.44
CA LEU A 115 -2.21 -4.59 11.25
C LEU A 115 -1.89 -3.71 10.04
N LEU A 116 -0.81 -4.05 9.32
CA LEU A 116 -0.48 -3.48 8.02
C LEU A 116 -0.60 -4.56 6.94
N ILE A 117 -1.47 -4.33 5.97
CA ILE A 117 -1.66 -5.18 4.78
C ILE A 117 -0.93 -4.50 3.63
N CYS A 118 0.26 -4.98 3.30
CA CYS A 118 1.16 -4.37 2.32
C CYS A 118 1.06 -5.11 0.99
N LEU A 119 0.45 -4.48 -0.02
CA LEU A 119 0.16 -5.06 -1.33
C LEU A 119 1.03 -4.38 -2.40
N GLY A 120 1.98 -5.11 -2.96
CA GLY A 120 2.86 -4.63 -4.03
C GLY A 120 3.68 -3.38 -3.64
N ILE A 121 4.04 -3.25 -2.37
CA ILE A 121 4.84 -2.12 -1.84
C ILE A 121 6.14 -2.63 -1.24
N SER A 122 7.27 -2.09 -1.72
CA SER A 122 8.60 -2.59 -1.36
C SER A 122 9.04 -2.30 0.07
N LEU A 123 8.41 -1.34 0.75
CA LEU A 123 8.81 -0.84 2.08
C LEU A 123 10.30 -0.46 2.14
N CYS A 124 10.80 0.22 1.11
CA CYS A 124 12.20 0.64 1.03
C CYS A 124 12.54 1.68 2.12
N THR A 125 13.82 1.93 2.34
CA THR A 125 14.28 2.88 3.37
C THR A 125 13.75 4.30 3.20
N ARG A 126 13.41 4.71 1.98
CA ARG A 126 12.73 6.01 1.74
C ARG A 126 11.32 6.04 2.32
N GLN A 127 10.64 4.89 2.35
CA GLN A 127 9.27 4.77 2.86
C GLN A 127 9.24 4.59 4.37
N ILE A 128 10.09 3.71 4.92
CA ILE A 128 10.03 3.29 6.31
C ILE A 128 11.21 3.79 7.19
N GLY A 129 12.14 4.55 6.59
CA GLY A 129 13.31 5.06 7.29
C GLY A 129 14.48 4.08 7.31
N THR A 130 15.63 4.56 7.82
CA THR A 130 16.86 3.76 7.92
C THR A 130 16.86 2.79 9.10
N LYS A 131 16.13 3.12 10.16
CA LYS A 131 15.92 2.25 11.32
C LYS A 131 14.72 1.35 11.08
N VAL A 132 14.88 0.40 10.15
CA VAL A 132 13.79 -0.44 9.62
C VAL A 132 13.03 -1.15 10.74
N HIS A 133 13.73 -1.63 11.78
CA HIS A 133 13.14 -2.32 12.94
C HIS A 133 12.27 -1.42 13.83
N GLU A 134 12.33 -0.10 13.66
CA GLU A 134 11.46 0.85 14.36
C GLU A 134 10.12 1.07 13.65
N PHE A 135 10.01 0.63 12.39
CA PHE A 135 8.77 0.78 11.62
C PHE A 135 7.67 -0.12 12.17
N ALA A 136 6.52 0.46 12.50
CA ALA A 136 5.30 -0.24 12.92
C ALA A 136 5.53 -1.36 13.95
N LYS A 137 6.33 -1.09 15.00
CA LYS A 137 6.77 -2.08 16.02
C LYS A 137 5.64 -2.90 16.63
N ASN A 138 4.46 -2.29 16.77
CA ASN A 138 3.32 -2.88 17.46
C ASN A 138 2.31 -3.49 16.49
N ALA A 139 2.55 -3.41 15.19
CA ALA A 139 1.67 -3.93 14.17
C ALA A 139 2.14 -5.30 13.66
N LYS A 140 1.19 -6.18 13.36
CA LYS A 140 1.44 -7.32 12.49
C LYS A 140 1.56 -6.79 11.06
N ILE A 141 2.57 -7.24 10.32
CA ILE A 141 2.79 -6.83 8.93
C ILE A 141 2.60 -8.05 8.02
N ILE A 142 1.69 -7.95 7.07
CA ILE A 142 1.50 -8.94 6.01
C ILE A 142 2.01 -8.30 4.72
N ARG A 143 3.06 -8.90 4.14
CA ARG A 143 3.68 -8.41 2.90
C ARG A 143 3.39 -9.36 1.76
N VAL A 144 2.79 -8.82 0.71
CA VAL A 144 2.57 -9.51 -0.57
C VAL A 144 3.40 -8.78 -1.63
N ASP A 145 4.35 -9.48 -2.22
CA ASP A 145 5.22 -8.95 -3.27
C ASP A 145 5.61 -10.09 -4.21
N ILE A 146 5.67 -9.80 -5.50
CA ILE A 146 6.14 -10.78 -6.50
C ILE A 146 7.66 -10.95 -6.47
N ASP A 147 8.38 -9.96 -5.94
CA ASP A 147 9.83 -9.98 -5.80
C ASP A 147 10.27 -10.68 -4.50
N LYS A 148 10.66 -11.94 -4.64
CA LYS A 148 11.20 -12.74 -3.53
C LYS A 148 12.42 -12.11 -2.85
N TYR A 149 13.24 -11.34 -3.59
CA TYR A 149 14.43 -10.70 -3.01
C TYR A 149 14.04 -9.52 -2.12
N ASN A 150 12.99 -8.78 -2.49
CA ASN A 150 12.43 -7.75 -1.63
C ASN A 150 11.87 -8.33 -0.33
N LEU A 151 11.28 -9.53 -0.38
CA LEU A 151 10.74 -10.23 0.79
C LEU A 151 11.83 -10.84 1.70
N GLN A 152 13.06 -11.04 1.23
CA GLN A 152 14.15 -11.56 2.07
C GLN A 152 14.52 -10.61 3.21
N ARG A 153 14.35 -9.30 3.00
CA ARG A 153 14.62 -8.31 4.03
C ARG A 153 13.54 -8.35 5.12
N ASN A 154 13.96 -8.55 6.36
CA ASN A 154 13.07 -8.45 7.53
C ASN A 154 12.83 -6.98 7.87
N ILE A 155 11.59 -6.65 8.20
CA ILE A 155 11.21 -5.36 8.79
C ILE A 155 11.42 -5.41 10.30
N HIS A 156 11.00 -6.49 10.96
CA HIS A 156 11.20 -6.70 12.39
C HIS A 156 12.31 -7.72 12.66
N GLU A 157 13.18 -7.44 13.61
CA GLU A 157 14.33 -8.31 13.94
C GLU A 157 13.89 -9.70 14.40
N SER A 158 12.79 -9.80 15.15
CA SER A 158 12.29 -11.08 15.68
C SER A 158 11.53 -11.91 14.65
N GLY A 159 11.14 -11.35 13.50
CA GLY A 159 10.31 -12.01 12.49
C GLY A 159 8.89 -12.39 12.94
N ASN A 160 8.58 -12.31 14.24
CA ASN A 160 7.35 -12.85 14.83
C ASN A 160 6.09 -12.08 14.42
N ASN A 161 6.21 -10.83 14.02
CA ASN A 161 5.09 -9.98 13.62
C ASN A 161 5.00 -9.75 12.10
N GLU A 162 5.80 -10.47 11.31
CA GLU A 162 5.85 -10.28 9.86
C GLU A 162 5.53 -11.60 9.16
N MET A 163 4.54 -11.56 8.24
CA MET A 163 4.21 -12.64 7.31
C MET A 163 4.53 -12.18 5.89
N LYS A 164 5.13 -13.06 5.10
CA LYS A 164 5.63 -12.76 3.75
C LYS A 164 5.08 -13.76 2.76
N PHE A 165 4.47 -13.25 1.70
CA PHE A 165 3.91 -14.06 0.63
C PHE A 165 4.51 -13.61 -0.70
N CYS A 166 5.21 -14.53 -1.38
CA CYS A 166 5.68 -14.32 -2.74
C CYS A 166 4.53 -14.62 -3.70
N ALA A 167 3.73 -13.59 -4.00
CA ALA A 167 2.52 -13.72 -4.81
C ALA A 167 2.26 -12.44 -5.60
N ASP A 168 1.48 -12.55 -6.68
CA ASP A 168 0.91 -11.38 -7.34
C ASP A 168 -0.16 -10.75 -6.45
N ALA A 169 0.05 -9.50 -6.07
CA ALA A 169 -0.91 -8.76 -5.25
C ALA A 169 -2.29 -8.62 -5.92
N ALA A 170 -2.35 -8.62 -7.25
CA ALA A 170 -3.60 -8.61 -7.99
C ALA A 170 -4.41 -9.90 -7.77
N GLU A 171 -3.76 -11.06 -7.75
CA GLU A 171 -4.42 -12.34 -7.45
C GLU A 171 -4.92 -12.41 -6.01
N VAL A 172 -4.14 -11.88 -5.06
CA VAL A 172 -4.56 -11.79 -3.65
C VAL A 172 -5.81 -10.91 -3.50
N ILE A 173 -5.85 -9.76 -4.19
CA ILE A 173 -7.01 -8.86 -4.16
C ILE A 173 -8.24 -9.53 -4.75
N ARG A 174 -8.11 -10.27 -5.87
CA ARG A 174 -9.23 -11.02 -6.46
C ARG A 174 -9.75 -12.11 -5.51
N ALA A 175 -8.84 -12.87 -4.90
CA ALA A 175 -9.23 -13.89 -3.92
C ALA A 175 -9.94 -13.29 -2.69
N LEU A 176 -9.50 -12.12 -2.21
CA LEU A 176 -10.20 -11.40 -1.14
C LEU A 176 -11.60 -10.93 -1.57
N ALA A 177 -11.77 -10.47 -2.80
CA ALA A 177 -13.06 -10.03 -3.34
C ALA A 177 -14.04 -11.21 -3.48
N GLU A 178 -13.62 -12.33 -4.06
CA GLU A 178 -14.42 -13.55 -4.18
C GLU A 178 -14.89 -14.08 -2.82
N ASN A 179 -13.99 -14.05 -1.84
CA ASN A 179 -14.31 -14.44 -0.47
C ASN A 179 -15.32 -13.50 0.20
N ALA A 180 -15.21 -12.19 -0.05
CA ALA A 180 -16.14 -11.20 0.51
C ALA A 180 -17.56 -11.36 -0.09
N GLU A 181 -17.68 -11.58 -1.40
CA GLU A 181 -18.96 -11.85 -2.07
C GLU A 181 -19.62 -13.13 -1.55
N SER A 182 -18.83 -14.18 -1.30
CA SER A 182 -19.30 -15.44 -0.72
C SER A 182 -19.81 -15.25 0.71
N ALA A 183 -19.09 -14.48 1.51
CA ALA A 183 -19.44 -14.15 2.91
C ALA A 183 -20.73 -13.33 3.00
N GLU A 184 -20.95 -12.37 2.10
CA GLU A 184 -22.22 -11.64 2.02
C GLU A 184 -23.41 -12.54 1.69
N SER A 185 -23.18 -13.52 0.81
CA SER A 185 -24.23 -14.43 0.36
C SER A 185 -24.68 -15.41 1.44
N ASP A 186 -23.80 -15.79 2.36
CA ASP A 186 -24.10 -16.71 3.48
C ASP A 186 -24.37 -16.05 4.82
N GLY A 187 -24.33 -14.69 4.87
CA GLY A 187 -24.59 -13.90 6.07
C GLY A 187 -23.47 -13.94 7.11
N SER A 188 -22.26 -14.32 6.71
CA SER A 188 -21.09 -14.36 7.59
C SER A 188 -20.45 -12.97 7.78
N THR A 189 -19.39 -12.91 8.55
CA THR A 189 -18.82 -11.69 9.14
C THR A 189 -18.47 -10.62 8.10
N VAL A 190 -19.14 -9.48 8.15
CA VAL A 190 -18.72 -8.25 7.47
C VAL A 190 -17.85 -7.46 8.44
N TYR A 191 -16.61 -7.17 8.05
CA TYR A 191 -15.73 -6.31 8.83
C TYR A 191 -16.26 -4.87 8.85
N ASP A 192 -16.19 -4.22 10.01
CA ASP A 192 -16.51 -2.79 10.16
C ASP A 192 -15.48 -2.10 11.07
N PHE A 193 -14.60 -1.31 10.45
CA PHE A 193 -13.60 -0.52 11.15
C PHE A 193 -13.90 0.98 11.13
N SER A 194 -15.19 1.33 11.14
CA SER A 194 -15.66 2.73 11.06
C SER A 194 -15.14 3.61 12.20
N GLU A 195 -15.05 3.08 13.42
CA GLU A 195 -14.48 3.81 14.55
C GLU A 195 -13.00 4.14 14.33
N TRP A 196 -12.24 3.17 13.81
CA TRP A 196 -10.83 3.37 13.47
C TRP A 196 -10.66 4.36 12.33
N LEU A 197 -11.47 4.27 11.29
CA LEU A 197 -11.46 5.20 10.16
C LEU A 197 -11.73 6.64 10.63
N ALA A 198 -12.65 6.84 11.56
CA ALA A 198 -12.94 8.15 12.17
C ALA A 198 -11.71 8.69 12.92
N VAL A 199 -11.03 7.87 13.72
CA VAL A 199 -9.78 8.24 14.39
C VAL A 199 -8.71 8.65 13.38
N CYS A 200 -8.57 7.92 12.27
CA CYS A 200 -7.64 8.27 11.20
C CYS A 200 -7.99 9.61 10.54
N ALA A 201 -9.27 9.91 10.35
CA ALA A 201 -9.73 11.18 9.82
C ALA A 201 -9.37 12.36 10.76
N ASP A 202 -9.52 12.19 12.07
CA ASP A 202 -9.11 13.18 13.06
C ASP A 202 -7.59 13.40 13.07
N ILE A 203 -6.81 12.33 12.95
CA ILE A 203 -5.35 12.42 12.79
C ILE A 203 -5.00 13.18 11.50
N LYS A 204 -5.64 12.84 10.38
CA LYS A 204 -5.43 13.53 9.10
C LYS A 204 -5.73 15.03 9.23
N LYS A 205 -6.83 15.40 9.87
CA LYS A 205 -7.23 16.79 10.13
C LYS A 205 -6.20 17.51 11.00
N SER A 206 -5.75 16.89 12.08
CA SER A 206 -4.84 17.49 13.07
C SER A 206 -3.40 17.68 12.57
N LEU A 207 -2.98 16.88 11.57
CA LEU A 207 -1.60 16.87 11.05
C LEU A 207 -1.49 17.38 9.60
N ARG A 208 -2.48 18.11 9.09
CA ARG A 208 -2.39 18.77 7.79
C ARG A 208 -1.19 19.71 7.73
N ALA A 209 -0.57 19.78 6.55
CA ALA A 209 0.55 20.69 6.31
C ALA A 209 0.10 22.16 6.21
N VAL A 210 -1.15 22.38 5.81
CA VAL A 210 -1.78 23.68 5.62
C VAL A 210 -3.16 23.66 6.28
N ASP A 211 -3.43 24.66 7.09
CA ASP A 211 -4.72 24.96 7.73
C ASP A 211 -5.00 26.47 7.74
N ASP A 212 -6.12 26.89 8.30
CA ASP A 212 -6.54 28.30 8.32
C ASP A 212 -5.55 29.21 9.08
N SER A 213 -4.73 28.65 9.97
CA SER A 213 -3.71 29.39 10.72
C SER A 213 -2.36 29.49 9.99
N THR A 214 -2.20 28.78 8.88
CA THR A 214 -0.94 28.76 8.11
C THR A 214 -0.73 30.10 7.42
N PRO A 215 0.42 30.80 7.64
CA PRO A 215 0.68 32.11 7.03
C PRO A 215 0.66 32.03 5.48
N GLU A 216 0.10 33.05 4.82
CA GLU A 216 0.00 33.14 3.35
C GLU A 216 1.34 32.95 2.63
N ARG A 217 2.44 33.48 3.22
CA ARG A 217 3.80 33.37 2.66
C ARG A 217 4.48 32.01 2.90
N TYR A 218 3.80 31.08 3.57
CA TYR A 218 4.35 29.74 3.77
C TYR A 218 4.29 28.95 2.45
N PRO A 219 5.39 28.33 1.98
CA PRO A 219 5.43 27.72 0.64
C PRO A 219 4.29 26.73 0.37
N ASN A 220 3.98 25.87 1.35
CA ASN A 220 2.88 24.90 1.18
C ASN A 220 1.51 25.58 1.04
N ARG A 221 1.31 26.75 1.72
CA ARG A 221 0.09 27.53 1.57
C ARG A 221 -0.02 28.13 0.17
N MET A 222 1.08 28.72 -0.33
CA MET A 222 1.11 29.27 -1.70
C MET A 222 0.80 28.20 -2.76
N ILE A 223 1.31 26.98 -2.59
CA ILE A 223 1.04 25.87 -3.49
C ILE A 223 -0.43 25.44 -3.39
N ALA A 224 -0.99 25.36 -2.19
CA ALA A 224 -2.40 25.05 -2.00
C ALA A 224 -3.31 26.09 -2.67
N ASP A 225 -3.08 27.39 -2.40
CA ASP A 225 -3.85 28.49 -2.99
C ASP A 225 -3.73 28.52 -4.53
N LEU A 226 -2.53 28.22 -5.06
CA LEU A 226 -2.33 28.08 -6.51
C LEU A 226 -3.13 26.90 -7.07
N THR A 227 -3.12 25.77 -6.38
CA THR A 227 -3.88 24.57 -6.81
C THR A 227 -5.38 24.84 -6.83
N ASP A 228 -5.90 25.51 -5.81
CA ASP A 228 -7.31 25.91 -5.72
C ASP A 228 -7.72 26.91 -6.80
N ALA A 229 -6.78 27.73 -7.27
CA ALA A 229 -7.02 28.68 -8.36
C ALA A 229 -6.96 28.07 -9.78
N LEU A 230 -6.47 26.84 -9.92
CA LEU A 230 -6.37 26.16 -11.21
C LEU A 230 -7.74 25.59 -11.60
N ALA A 231 -8.05 25.64 -12.91
CA ALA A 231 -9.23 24.96 -13.43
C ALA A 231 -9.05 23.43 -13.39
N ASP A 232 -10.13 22.68 -13.21
CA ASP A 232 -10.14 21.21 -13.15
C ASP A 232 -9.51 20.53 -14.37
N THR A 233 -9.48 21.24 -15.50
CA THR A 233 -8.88 20.77 -16.76
C THR A 233 -7.40 21.14 -16.91
N SER A 234 -6.80 21.81 -15.92
CA SER A 234 -5.41 22.25 -15.98
C SER A 234 -4.46 21.07 -15.81
N ALA A 235 -3.37 21.09 -16.58
CA ALA A 235 -2.24 20.19 -16.38
C ALA A 235 -1.09 20.96 -15.73
N VAL A 236 -0.51 20.40 -14.70
CA VAL A 236 0.62 21.01 -13.98
C VAL A 236 1.85 20.14 -14.18
N ALA A 237 2.91 20.73 -14.74
CA ALA A 237 4.22 20.07 -14.82
C ALA A 237 5.09 20.56 -13.65
N VAL A 238 5.63 19.64 -12.90
CA VAL A 238 6.52 19.92 -11.75
C VAL A 238 7.87 19.27 -11.93
N ASP A 239 8.91 19.91 -11.41
CA ASP A 239 10.27 19.34 -11.33
C ASP A 239 10.46 18.60 -10.00
N VAL A 240 11.64 18.01 -9.81
CA VAL A 240 11.99 17.30 -8.58
C VAL A 240 12.10 18.28 -7.42
N GLY A 241 11.24 18.10 -6.42
CA GLY A 241 11.19 18.93 -5.22
C GLY A 241 10.14 18.43 -4.22
N GLN A 242 9.93 19.21 -3.16
CA GLN A 242 8.90 18.93 -2.13
C GLN A 242 7.66 19.83 -2.29
N HIS A 243 7.33 20.12 -3.49
CA HIS A 243 6.16 20.96 -3.83
C HIS A 243 4.94 20.16 -4.21
#